data_c9a74dfbc1d2d88169a1e7e5f2363ca7
#
_entry.id   c9a74dfbc1d2d88169a1e7e5f2363ca7
#
_cell.length_a   1.000
_cell.length_b   1.000
_cell.length_c   1.000
_cell.angle_alpha   90.00
_cell.angle_beta   90.00
_cell.angle_gamma   90.00
#
_symmetry.space_group_name_H-M   'P 1'
#
loop_
_entity.id
_entity.type
_entity.pdbx_description
1 polymer ?
#
loop_
_entity_poly.entity_id
_entity_poly.type
_entity_poly.pdbx_seq_one_letter_code
_entity_poly.pdbx_strand_id
1 'polypeptide(L)'
;MAEGLTTYIGCGSLYTAYGDRKASFLGLDSGKSALREDGELGIIAGRIPHYPVVEGCTRLESLIITCVREVCEESGVRMDDEDTQLLISSTKGNVELLAGHASSVEDIPVGAFPGAMAEKLGGILGCARRPLLLSNACISGASAFVVARRMILGGKCRRVVIVGCDLLCEFISSGFASFKSLSPSPCRPYDAARDGLNLGEACAAVLMTSLRSDLGENPVVMEGGFISDDANHISGPSRTGEELAIAIRRAMEESAVSAERIGFVNTHGTATVYNDEMESKAVSLAGLSDKPLNSIKGYIGHTLGASGIVDLLVCAEELRRGWIYPTAGFSSPGVSCPVGVSAARQAFSTARCVKTASGFGGCNVAVVLALESEHEKIAGRKHIYNKKDIAVSDGEPLVHEGEGFEEWIRAQYHGLGEAYPKFYKMSDLDKVAYVACGKLLAGRKLSDECRAEDIALVLANRSSSLDADLHHQRNIESGDGASPAVFVYTLPNVAAGELCIRHGFKG
;
A
#
# COMPACT_ATOMS: atom_id res chain seq x y z
N MET A 1 2.85 28.64 -8.23
CA MET A 1 3.13 27.19 -8.38
C MET A 1 4.46 27.07 -9.10
N ALA A 2 5.39 26.28 -8.58
CA ALA A 2 6.69 26.12 -9.23
C ALA A 2 6.48 25.32 -10.54
N GLU A 3 6.64 26.00 -11.67
CA GLU A 3 6.66 25.34 -12.98
C GLU A 3 7.86 24.39 -13.03
N GLY A 4 7.59 23.09 -13.29
CA GLY A 4 8.64 22.13 -13.61
C GLY A 4 9.30 21.40 -12.43
N LEU A 5 8.62 21.23 -11.28
CA LEU A 5 9.19 20.46 -10.18
C LEU A 5 9.22 18.96 -10.54
N THR A 6 10.40 18.35 -10.54
CA THR A 6 10.59 16.91 -10.76
C THR A 6 10.69 16.21 -9.41
N THR A 7 10.08 15.05 -9.29
CA THR A 7 10.18 14.20 -8.10
C THR A 7 11.06 12.99 -8.40
N TYR A 8 12.17 12.89 -7.68
CA TYR A 8 13.18 11.86 -7.85
C TYR A 8 13.07 10.79 -6.75
N ILE A 9 13.47 9.59 -7.10
CA ILE A 9 13.69 8.50 -6.17
C ILE A 9 15.20 8.34 -5.98
N GLY A 10 15.64 8.54 -4.75
CA GLY A 10 17.05 8.48 -4.36
C GLY A 10 17.50 7.10 -3.91
N CYS A 11 18.37 7.08 -2.92
CA CYS A 11 18.83 5.86 -2.29
C CYS A 11 17.73 5.16 -1.50
N GLY A 12 17.90 3.88 -1.27
CA GLY A 12 16.95 3.08 -0.50
C GLY A 12 17.63 2.02 0.36
N SER A 13 17.00 1.67 1.45
CA SER A 13 17.33 0.53 2.32
C SER A 13 16.28 -0.55 2.16
N LEU A 14 16.68 -1.82 2.37
CA LEU A 14 15.81 -2.97 2.15
C LEU A 14 16.25 -4.15 3.02
N TYR A 15 15.30 -4.72 3.75
CA TYR A 15 15.38 -6.00 4.45
C TYR A 15 14.25 -6.90 3.99
N THR A 16 14.59 -8.12 3.53
CA THR A 16 13.63 -9.13 3.06
C THR A 16 14.01 -10.51 3.60
N ALA A 17 13.31 -11.53 3.15
CA ALA A 17 13.64 -12.93 3.47
C ALA A 17 15.05 -13.37 3.04
N TYR A 18 15.73 -12.61 2.20
CA TYR A 18 17.14 -12.83 1.86
C TYR A 18 18.12 -12.13 2.84
N GLY A 19 17.69 -11.17 3.62
CA GLY A 19 18.49 -10.32 4.50
C GLY A 19 18.46 -8.85 4.08
N ASP A 20 19.61 -8.17 4.20
CA ASP A 20 19.77 -6.75 3.86
C ASP A 20 19.63 -6.46 2.35
N ARG A 21 19.73 -5.19 1.95
CA ARG A 21 19.61 -4.74 0.55
C ARG A 21 20.51 -5.52 -0.40
N LYS A 22 21.77 -5.73 -0.02
CA LYS A 22 22.74 -6.45 -0.86
C LYS A 22 22.36 -7.92 -1.02
N ALA A 23 22.02 -8.57 0.08
CA ALA A 23 21.58 -9.96 0.07
C ALA A 23 20.25 -10.11 -0.69
N SER A 24 19.33 -9.15 -0.57
CA SER A 24 18.06 -9.15 -1.29
C SER A 24 18.23 -9.11 -2.80
N PHE A 25 19.06 -8.21 -3.33
CA PHE A 25 19.32 -8.18 -4.79
C PHE A 25 20.13 -9.39 -5.28
N LEU A 26 21.10 -9.89 -4.51
CA LEU A 26 21.79 -11.15 -4.84
C LEU A 26 20.83 -12.34 -4.83
N GLY A 27 19.88 -12.36 -3.89
CA GLY A 27 18.84 -13.39 -3.82
C GLY A 27 17.95 -13.38 -5.06
N LEU A 28 17.45 -12.21 -5.48
CA LEU A 28 16.68 -12.05 -6.72
C LEU A 28 17.50 -12.46 -7.95
N ASP A 29 18.77 -12.08 -8.02
CA ASP A 29 19.70 -12.46 -9.10
C ASP A 29 19.91 -13.98 -9.19
N SER A 30 19.84 -14.70 -8.06
CA SER A 30 19.97 -16.16 -8.01
C SER A 30 18.80 -16.91 -8.66
N GLY A 31 17.65 -16.25 -8.81
CA GLY A 31 16.41 -16.86 -9.31
C GLY A 31 15.75 -17.83 -8.32
N LYS A 32 16.28 -18.01 -7.10
CA LYS A 32 15.79 -18.98 -6.10
C LYS A 32 14.87 -18.29 -5.11
N SER A 33 13.69 -18.84 -4.86
CA SER A 33 12.76 -18.37 -3.83
C SER A 33 13.36 -18.48 -2.43
N ALA A 34 13.12 -17.45 -1.59
CA ALA A 34 13.44 -17.45 -0.16
C ALA A 34 12.28 -17.96 0.70
N LEU A 35 11.16 -18.30 0.10
CA LEU A 35 9.99 -18.84 0.81
C LEU A 35 10.33 -20.22 1.40
N ARG A 36 10.02 -20.39 2.69
CA ARG A 36 10.28 -21.62 3.45
C ARG A 36 9.09 -21.92 4.36
N GLU A 37 9.01 -23.16 4.80
CA GLU A 37 8.08 -23.57 5.85
C GLU A 37 8.40 -22.80 7.14
N ASP A 38 7.39 -22.12 7.68
CA ASP A 38 7.42 -21.45 8.97
C ASP A 38 6.75 -22.35 10.00
N GLY A 39 7.56 -23.03 10.82
CA GLY A 39 7.06 -24.00 11.81
C GLY A 39 6.27 -23.36 12.95
N GLU A 40 6.42 -22.05 13.19
CA GLU A 40 5.65 -21.31 14.20
C GLU A 40 4.25 -21.00 13.70
N LEU A 41 4.12 -20.54 12.46
CA LEU A 41 2.85 -20.16 11.86
C LEU A 41 2.17 -21.26 11.04
N GLY A 42 2.87 -22.38 10.78
CA GLY A 42 2.35 -23.50 9.99
C GLY A 42 2.07 -23.16 8.52
N ILE A 43 2.78 -22.23 7.93
CA ILE A 43 2.62 -21.76 6.55
C ILE A 43 3.95 -21.68 5.82
N ILE A 44 3.91 -21.60 4.48
CA ILE A 44 5.08 -21.21 3.69
C ILE A 44 5.17 -19.67 3.69
N ALA A 45 6.29 -19.13 4.18
CA ALA A 45 6.47 -17.69 4.33
C ALA A 45 7.91 -17.23 4.06
N GLY A 46 8.09 -15.92 3.89
CA GLY A 46 9.38 -15.25 3.79
C GLY A 46 9.67 -14.44 5.06
N ARG A 47 10.50 -14.96 5.98
CA ARG A 47 10.92 -14.26 7.21
C ARG A 47 12.25 -13.54 7.01
N ILE A 48 12.38 -12.33 7.56
CA ILE A 48 13.66 -11.63 7.66
C ILE A 48 14.57 -12.41 8.62
N PRO A 49 15.71 -12.95 8.18
CA PRO A 49 16.53 -13.86 9.00
C PRO A 49 17.26 -13.13 10.13
N HIS A 50 17.75 -11.93 9.87
CA HIS A 50 18.53 -11.11 10.80
C HIS A 50 18.15 -9.64 10.67
N TYR A 51 18.10 -8.94 11.78
CA TYR A 51 17.82 -7.51 11.83
C TYR A 51 18.57 -6.85 13.00
N PRO A 52 18.96 -5.59 12.86
CA PRO A 52 19.53 -4.82 13.97
C PRO A 52 18.48 -4.60 15.05
N VAL A 53 18.89 -4.72 16.31
CA VAL A 53 18.03 -4.48 17.49
C VAL A 53 18.32 -3.10 18.06
N VAL A 54 17.28 -2.30 18.23
CA VAL A 54 17.34 -1.00 18.91
C VAL A 54 16.72 -1.17 20.29
N GLU A 55 17.48 -0.80 21.33
CA GLU A 55 17.02 -0.93 22.72
C GLU A 55 15.70 -0.18 22.97
N GLY A 56 14.76 -0.80 23.66
CA GLY A 56 13.44 -0.23 23.94
C GLY A 56 12.48 -0.17 22.75
N CYS A 57 12.84 -0.80 21.63
CA CYS A 57 12.02 -0.86 20.43
C CYS A 57 11.57 -2.29 20.11
N THR A 58 10.40 -2.40 19.49
CA THR A 58 9.94 -3.67 18.92
C THR A 58 10.81 -4.07 17.73
N ARG A 59 10.62 -5.29 17.23
CA ARG A 59 11.27 -5.76 16.00
C ARG A 59 10.94 -4.87 14.79
N LEU A 60 9.66 -4.52 14.63
CA LEU A 60 9.18 -3.64 13.57
C LEU A 60 9.79 -2.22 13.69
N GLU A 61 9.78 -1.63 14.89
CA GLU A 61 10.37 -0.32 15.15
C GLU A 61 11.87 -0.31 14.88
N SER A 62 12.59 -1.34 15.31
CA SER A 62 14.04 -1.48 15.09
C SER A 62 14.38 -1.51 13.60
N LEU A 63 13.63 -2.24 12.80
CA LEU A 63 13.80 -2.28 11.34
C LEU A 63 13.52 -0.92 10.69
N ILE A 64 12.43 -0.25 11.08
CA ILE A 64 12.11 1.09 10.56
C ILE A 64 13.23 2.09 10.88
N ILE A 65 13.68 2.13 12.13
CA ILE A 65 14.77 3.03 12.56
C ILE A 65 16.04 2.76 11.76
N THR A 66 16.39 1.50 11.58
CA THR A 66 17.58 1.10 10.82
C THR A 66 17.48 1.54 9.36
N CYS A 67 16.38 1.19 8.68
CA CYS A 67 16.20 1.55 7.28
C CYS A 67 16.21 3.07 7.05
N VAL A 68 15.59 3.85 7.94
CA VAL A 68 15.58 5.32 7.83
C VAL A 68 17.00 5.87 8.04
N ARG A 69 17.74 5.38 9.04
CA ARG A 69 19.13 5.81 9.27
C ARG A 69 20.04 5.50 8.10
N GLU A 70 19.94 4.29 7.51
CA GLU A 70 20.72 3.92 6.32
C GLU A 70 20.44 4.85 5.13
N VAL A 71 19.16 5.21 4.89
CA VAL A 71 18.79 6.19 3.85
C VAL A 71 19.36 7.57 4.16
N CYS A 72 19.29 8.03 5.41
CA CYS A 72 19.85 9.31 5.82
C CYS A 72 21.38 9.35 5.70
N GLU A 73 22.06 8.28 6.09
CA GLU A 73 23.53 8.16 5.97
C GLU A 73 23.99 8.16 4.51
N GLU A 74 23.32 7.39 3.63
CA GLU A 74 23.69 7.30 2.21
C GLU A 74 23.38 8.61 1.46
N SER A 75 22.28 9.30 1.80
CA SER A 75 21.85 10.53 1.10
C SER A 75 22.41 11.83 1.69
N GLY A 76 22.87 11.80 2.95
CA GLY A 76 23.20 13.00 3.72
C GLY A 76 21.96 13.82 4.16
N VAL A 77 20.74 13.30 3.97
CA VAL A 77 19.50 13.96 4.38
C VAL A 77 19.31 13.83 5.89
N ARG A 78 18.81 14.88 6.52
CA ARG A 78 18.59 14.94 7.97
C ARG A 78 17.10 14.95 8.28
N MET A 79 16.70 14.20 9.29
CA MET A 79 15.29 14.15 9.74
C MET A 79 14.90 15.39 10.57
N ASP A 80 15.87 16.10 11.16
CA ASP A 80 15.65 17.35 11.90
C ASP A 80 15.57 18.60 10.99
N ASP A 81 15.55 18.41 9.66
CA ASP A 81 15.31 19.46 8.68
C ASP A 81 13.79 19.65 8.48
N GLU A 82 13.32 20.90 8.62
CA GLU A 82 11.92 21.32 8.42
C GLU A 82 11.37 21.01 7.00
N ASP A 83 12.26 20.84 6.01
CA ASP A 83 11.92 20.46 4.63
C ASP A 83 11.86 18.93 4.42
N THR A 84 12.12 18.13 5.46
CA THR A 84 12.10 16.67 5.40
C THR A 84 10.93 16.09 6.18
N GLN A 85 10.13 15.25 5.54
CA GLN A 85 9.00 14.55 6.13
C GLN A 85 9.28 13.05 6.23
N LEU A 86 8.95 12.43 7.37
CA LEU A 86 8.86 10.97 7.51
C LEU A 86 7.44 10.51 7.17
N LEU A 87 7.31 9.58 6.23
CA LEU A 87 6.05 8.92 5.86
C LEU A 87 6.19 7.42 6.06
N ILE A 88 5.45 6.88 7.03
CA ILE A 88 5.48 5.48 7.42
C ILE A 88 4.32 4.76 6.72
N SER A 89 4.57 3.59 6.15
CA SER A 89 3.58 2.71 5.53
C SER A 89 3.54 1.38 6.29
N SER A 90 2.37 1.02 6.79
CA SER A 90 2.16 -0.28 7.43
C SER A 90 0.68 -0.63 7.42
N THR A 91 0.35 -1.90 7.29
CA THR A 91 -1.04 -2.35 7.39
C THR A 91 -1.54 -2.32 8.82
N LYS A 92 -0.67 -2.68 9.79
CA LYS A 92 -1.07 -2.95 11.18
C LYS A 92 -0.11 -2.39 12.24
N GLY A 93 1.09 -1.93 11.86
CA GLY A 93 2.10 -1.53 12.84
C GLY A 93 2.47 -2.68 13.79
N ASN A 94 2.57 -2.37 15.08
CA ASN A 94 2.92 -3.33 16.14
C ASN A 94 1.72 -4.18 16.60
N VAL A 95 0.92 -4.73 15.69
CA VAL A 95 -0.29 -5.50 16.03
C VAL A 95 -0.02 -6.72 16.92
N GLU A 96 1.19 -7.27 16.86
CA GLU A 96 1.63 -8.36 17.74
C GLU A 96 1.53 -8.03 19.23
N LEU A 97 1.57 -6.75 19.61
CA LEU A 97 1.41 -6.30 20.99
C LEU A 97 -0.02 -6.45 21.54
N LEU A 98 -0.99 -6.81 20.70
CA LEU A 98 -2.34 -7.13 21.17
C LEU A 98 -2.44 -8.52 21.79
N ALA A 99 -1.51 -9.42 21.49
CA ALA A 99 -1.50 -10.77 22.04
C ALA A 99 -1.43 -10.75 23.58
N GLY A 100 -2.41 -11.40 24.22
CA GLY A 100 -2.57 -11.42 25.67
C GLY A 100 -3.16 -10.13 26.29
N HIS A 101 -3.49 -9.12 25.49
CA HIS A 101 -4.00 -7.82 25.93
C HIS A 101 -5.38 -7.47 25.35
N ALA A 102 -6.00 -8.37 24.60
CA ALA A 102 -7.24 -8.08 23.88
C ALA A 102 -8.51 -8.08 24.79
N SER A 103 -8.41 -8.44 26.06
CA SER A 103 -9.53 -8.52 27.00
C SER A 103 -10.12 -7.16 27.36
N SER A 104 -9.29 -6.12 27.51
CA SER A 104 -9.70 -4.74 27.83
C SER A 104 -8.90 -3.74 27.00
N VAL A 105 -9.54 -2.64 26.62
CA VAL A 105 -8.87 -1.51 25.93
C VAL A 105 -7.83 -0.85 26.82
N GLU A 106 -8.04 -0.85 28.16
CA GLU A 106 -7.15 -0.24 29.14
C GLU A 106 -5.84 -1.02 29.31
N ASP A 107 -5.84 -2.31 28.98
CA ASP A 107 -4.67 -3.19 29.07
C ASP A 107 -3.79 -3.16 27.81
N ILE A 108 -4.22 -2.44 26.75
CA ILE A 108 -3.49 -2.40 25.48
C ILE A 108 -2.21 -1.59 25.62
N PRO A 109 -1.04 -2.17 25.29
CA PRO A 109 0.21 -1.41 25.26
C PRO A 109 0.11 -0.20 24.31
N VAL A 110 0.55 0.97 24.77
CA VAL A 110 0.52 2.21 23.95
C VAL A 110 1.21 2.04 22.60
N GLY A 111 2.26 1.21 22.53
CA GLY A 111 2.98 0.90 21.30
C GLY A 111 2.17 0.15 20.25
N ALA A 112 1.03 -0.46 20.61
CA ALA A 112 0.11 -1.11 19.66
C ALA A 112 -0.67 -0.08 18.83
N PHE A 113 -0.82 1.16 19.31
CA PHE A 113 -1.48 2.22 18.55
C PHE A 113 -0.56 2.76 17.46
N PRO A 114 -0.93 2.68 16.17
CA PRO A 114 -0.07 3.12 15.08
C PRO A 114 0.37 4.60 15.18
N GLY A 115 -0.50 5.47 15.68
CA GLY A 115 -0.18 6.87 15.91
C GLY A 115 0.88 7.08 16.98
N ALA A 116 0.81 6.33 18.09
CA ALA A 116 1.80 6.38 19.18
C ALA A 116 3.16 5.79 18.74
N MET A 117 3.13 4.70 17.97
CA MET A 117 4.33 4.15 17.33
C MET A 117 5.00 5.19 16.42
N ALA A 118 4.25 5.87 15.56
CA ALA A 118 4.79 6.90 14.68
C ALA A 118 5.41 8.07 15.47
N GLU A 119 4.77 8.52 16.54
CA GLU A 119 5.31 9.58 17.42
C GLU A 119 6.61 9.14 18.11
N LYS A 120 6.66 7.91 18.65
CA LYS A 120 7.87 7.33 19.23
C LYS A 120 9.01 7.27 18.23
N LEU A 121 8.75 6.77 17.01
CA LEU A 121 9.74 6.71 15.93
C LEU A 121 10.24 8.10 15.54
N GLY A 122 9.35 9.08 15.45
CA GLY A 122 9.72 10.48 15.18
C GLY A 122 10.64 11.06 16.23
N GLY A 123 10.38 10.77 17.53
CA GLY A 123 11.25 11.19 18.63
C GLY A 123 12.64 10.55 18.57
N ILE A 124 12.73 9.23 18.30
CA ILE A 124 14.00 8.50 18.21
C ILE A 124 14.83 8.94 17.00
N LEU A 125 14.18 9.25 15.87
CA LEU A 125 14.81 9.68 14.64
C LEU A 125 15.11 11.19 14.62
N GLY A 126 14.65 11.94 15.62
CA GLY A 126 14.84 13.38 15.72
C GLY A 126 14.09 14.17 14.64
N CYS A 127 12.91 13.72 14.24
CA CYS A 127 12.16 14.37 13.18
C CYS A 127 11.70 15.78 13.58
N ALA A 128 12.02 16.80 12.77
CA ALA A 128 11.51 18.16 12.95
C ALA A 128 9.99 18.23 12.75
N ARG A 129 9.46 17.37 11.88
CA ARG A 129 8.04 17.29 11.56
C ARG A 129 7.42 16.03 12.14
N ARG A 130 6.17 16.13 12.60
CA ARG A 130 5.42 14.95 13.04
C ARG A 130 5.34 13.92 11.89
N PRO A 131 5.75 12.65 12.12
CA PRO A 131 5.62 11.61 11.12
C PRO A 131 4.17 11.42 10.69
N LEU A 132 3.97 11.07 9.43
CA LEU A 132 2.68 10.60 8.91
C LEU A 132 2.70 9.09 8.81
N LEU A 133 1.60 8.44 9.19
CA LEU A 133 1.41 7.01 8.97
C LEU A 133 0.26 6.80 7.99
N LEU A 134 0.52 6.02 6.95
CA LEU A 134 -0.43 5.66 5.92
C LEU A 134 -0.71 4.17 5.98
N SER A 135 -1.99 3.81 6.10
CA SER A 135 -2.47 2.44 6.02
C SER A 135 -3.57 2.34 4.96
N ASN A 136 -3.28 1.64 3.88
CA ASN A 136 -4.19 1.38 2.77
C ASN A 136 -4.02 -0.07 2.29
N ALA A 137 -4.21 -1.01 3.22
CA ALA A 137 -4.00 -2.43 3.00
C ALA A 137 -2.69 -2.72 2.23
N CYS A 138 -2.73 -3.63 1.27
CA CYS A 138 -1.56 -4.07 0.50
C CYS A 138 -0.96 -2.98 -0.40
N ILE A 139 -1.71 -1.92 -0.71
CA ILE A 139 -1.23 -0.82 -1.55
C ILE A 139 -0.56 0.31 -0.75
N SER A 140 -0.50 0.20 0.59
CA SER A 140 0.02 1.26 1.47
C SER A 140 1.36 1.84 0.98
N GLY A 141 2.33 0.98 0.66
CA GLY A 141 3.66 1.39 0.21
C GLY A 141 3.64 2.17 -1.11
N ALA A 142 2.92 1.70 -2.11
CA ALA A 142 2.81 2.41 -3.38
C ALA A 142 1.97 3.69 -3.27
N SER A 143 0.92 3.67 -2.43
CA SER A 143 0.15 4.88 -2.10
C SER A 143 1.00 5.94 -1.41
N ALA A 144 1.96 5.52 -0.56
CA ALA A 144 2.89 6.43 0.10
C ALA A 144 3.75 7.21 -0.92
N PHE A 145 4.16 6.60 -2.04
CA PHE A 145 4.85 7.31 -3.12
C PHE A 145 3.95 8.37 -3.78
N VAL A 146 2.68 8.04 -4.03
CA VAL A 146 1.72 9.01 -4.60
C VAL A 146 1.51 10.18 -3.65
N VAL A 147 1.35 9.91 -2.35
CA VAL A 147 1.17 10.94 -1.31
C VAL A 147 2.43 11.80 -1.19
N ALA A 148 3.62 11.19 -1.09
CA ALA A 148 4.90 11.89 -1.00
C ALA A 148 5.12 12.83 -2.19
N ARG A 149 4.85 12.34 -3.42
CA ARG A 149 4.92 13.15 -4.63
C ARG A 149 3.98 14.34 -4.56
N ARG A 150 2.73 14.13 -4.15
CA ARG A 150 1.74 15.22 -3.97
C ARG A 150 2.17 16.24 -2.92
N MET A 151 2.78 15.80 -1.82
CA MET A 151 3.33 16.70 -0.79
C MET A 151 4.44 17.58 -1.34
N ILE A 152 5.39 17.00 -2.09
CA ILE A 152 6.51 17.73 -2.71
C ILE A 152 5.98 18.72 -3.75
N LEU A 153 5.14 18.27 -4.69
CA LEU A 153 4.56 19.12 -5.73
C LEU A 153 3.65 20.23 -5.17
N GLY A 154 2.98 19.95 -4.04
CA GLY A 154 2.18 20.92 -3.30
C GLY A 154 3.00 21.87 -2.42
N GLY A 155 4.34 21.79 -2.44
CA GLY A 155 5.24 22.66 -1.68
C GLY A 155 5.15 22.48 -0.17
N LYS A 156 4.70 21.30 0.31
CA LYS A 156 4.63 20.99 1.75
C LYS A 156 5.99 20.65 2.35
N CYS A 157 6.86 20.05 1.56
CA CYS A 157 8.24 19.69 1.90
C CYS A 157 9.02 19.50 0.59
N ARG A 158 10.34 19.44 0.69
CA ARG A 158 11.24 19.18 -0.45
C ARG A 158 11.71 17.73 -0.50
N ARG A 159 11.67 17.05 0.64
CA ARG A 159 12.10 15.66 0.84
C ARG A 159 11.06 14.87 1.61
N VAL A 160 10.89 13.62 1.26
CA VAL A 160 10.11 12.64 2.02
C VAL A 160 10.94 11.37 2.14
N VAL A 161 11.24 10.96 3.37
CA VAL A 161 11.72 9.60 3.64
C VAL A 161 10.49 8.72 3.80
N ILE A 162 10.28 7.84 2.84
CA ILE A 162 9.18 6.87 2.86
C ILE A 162 9.74 5.58 3.43
N VAL A 163 9.09 5.01 4.45
CA VAL A 163 9.48 3.71 5.02
C VAL A 163 8.25 2.83 5.18
N GLY A 164 8.35 1.57 4.79
CA GLY A 164 7.29 0.58 4.99
C GLY A 164 7.81 -0.67 5.66
N CYS A 165 7.06 -1.14 6.66
CA CYS A 165 7.38 -2.36 7.38
C CYS A 165 6.12 -3.07 7.83
N ASP A 166 6.04 -4.36 7.52
CA ASP A 166 5.10 -5.30 8.13
C ASP A 166 5.81 -6.62 8.43
N LEU A 167 5.50 -7.18 9.58
CA LEU A 167 6.05 -8.44 10.06
C LEU A 167 4.95 -9.47 10.25
N LEU A 168 5.31 -10.75 10.25
CA LEU A 168 4.38 -11.85 10.37
C LEU A 168 4.19 -12.24 11.84
N CYS A 169 2.94 -12.37 12.23
CA CYS A 169 2.49 -12.91 13.51
C CYS A 169 1.20 -13.71 13.29
N GLU A 170 0.72 -14.38 14.34
CA GLU A 170 -0.50 -15.19 14.28
C GLU A 170 -1.72 -14.38 13.85
N PHE A 171 -1.83 -13.12 14.31
CA PHE A 171 -2.91 -12.20 13.90
C PHE A 171 -3.04 -12.10 12.37
N ILE A 172 -1.90 -11.93 11.68
CA ILE A 172 -1.86 -11.77 10.22
C ILE A 172 -2.08 -13.12 9.53
N SER A 173 -1.34 -14.16 9.93
CA SER A 173 -1.38 -15.47 9.26
C SER A 173 -2.74 -16.14 9.40
N SER A 174 -3.36 -16.10 10.57
CA SER A 174 -4.70 -16.66 10.80
C SER A 174 -5.76 -15.92 9.98
N GLY A 175 -5.66 -14.59 9.88
CA GLY A 175 -6.54 -13.78 9.04
C GLY A 175 -6.50 -14.22 7.57
N PHE A 176 -5.31 -14.30 6.97
CA PHE A 176 -5.16 -14.77 5.58
C PHE A 176 -5.54 -16.25 5.40
N ALA A 177 -5.23 -17.10 6.38
CA ALA A 177 -5.65 -18.51 6.35
C ALA A 177 -7.19 -18.65 6.32
N SER A 178 -7.92 -17.80 7.06
CA SER A 178 -9.38 -17.80 7.08
C SER A 178 -10.00 -17.55 5.70
N PHE A 179 -9.33 -16.79 4.82
CA PHE A 179 -9.72 -16.58 3.42
C PHE A 179 -9.38 -17.77 2.50
N LYS A 180 -8.66 -18.78 2.98
CA LYS A 180 -8.12 -19.88 2.16
C LYS A 180 -7.31 -19.37 0.97
N SER A 181 -6.56 -18.28 1.18
CA SER A 181 -5.80 -17.61 0.14
C SER A 181 -4.30 -17.97 0.15
N LEU A 182 -3.86 -18.75 1.17
CA LEU A 182 -2.46 -19.15 1.30
C LEU A 182 -2.16 -20.40 0.47
N SER A 183 -1.05 -20.35 -0.27
CA SER A 183 -0.53 -21.49 -1.01
C SER A 183 0.25 -22.43 -0.08
N PRO A 184 0.08 -23.77 -0.20
CA PRO A 184 0.87 -24.75 0.53
C PRO A 184 2.27 -24.95 -0.05
N SER A 185 2.62 -24.25 -1.12
CA SER A 185 3.94 -24.29 -1.77
C SER A 185 4.38 -22.86 -2.13
N PRO A 186 5.64 -22.60 -2.54
CA PRO A 186 6.02 -21.29 -3.05
C PRO A 186 5.12 -20.81 -4.17
N CYS A 187 4.56 -19.62 -4.01
CA CYS A 187 3.53 -19.06 -4.90
C CYS A 187 4.07 -18.80 -6.31
N ARG A 188 3.16 -18.85 -7.29
CA ARG A 188 3.45 -18.83 -8.73
C ARG A 188 2.62 -17.78 -9.43
N PRO A 189 2.99 -16.49 -9.37
CA PRO A 189 2.20 -15.45 -9.99
C PRO A 189 1.96 -15.72 -11.48
N TYR A 190 0.71 -15.56 -11.92
CA TYR A 190 0.21 -15.77 -13.29
C TYR A 190 0.28 -17.20 -13.84
N ASP A 191 0.82 -18.16 -13.09
CA ASP A 191 0.93 -19.55 -13.55
C ASP A 191 -0.44 -20.26 -13.58
N ALA A 192 -0.58 -21.21 -14.48
CA ALA A 192 -1.80 -22.04 -14.59
C ALA A 192 -2.04 -22.90 -13.34
N ALA A 193 -0.98 -23.27 -12.63
CA ALA A 193 -1.04 -24.04 -11.38
C ALA A 193 -1.00 -23.17 -10.11
N ARG A 194 -1.27 -21.84 -10.23
CA ARG A 194 -1.33 -20.97 -9.06
C ARG A 194 -2.51 -21.32 -8.17
N ASP A 195 -2.30 -21.34 -6.89
CA ASP A 195 -3.27 -21.79 -5.90
C ASP A 195 -3.40 -20.90 -4.66
N GLY A 196 -2.64 -19.79 -4.62
CA GLY A 196 -2.66 -18.83 -3.53
C GLY A 196 -1.35 -18.08 -3.38
N LEU A 197 -1.34 -17.15 -2.43
CA LEU A 197 -0.17 -16.35 -2.08
C LEU A 197 0.63 -16.98 -0.93
N ASN A 198 1.86 -16.53 -0.76
CA ASN A 198 2.57 -16.69 0.51
C ASN A 198 2.79 -15.31 1.12
N LEU A 199 2.79 -15.26 2.44
CA LEU A 199 3.12 -14.05 3.19
C LEU A 199 4.64 -13.88 3.28
N GLY A 200 5.08 -12.63 3.40
CA GLY A 200 6.46 -12.29 3.61
C GLY A 200 6.63 -11.09 4.53
N GLU A 201 7.79 -11.02 5.16
CA GLU A 201 8.22 -9.85 5.91
C GLU A 201 9.12 -8.98 5.05
N ALA A 202 8.97 -7.68 5.16
CA ALA A 202 9.94 -6.72 4.67
C ALA A 202 9.93 -5.42 5.46
N CYS A 203 11.09 -4.78 5.50
CA CYS A 203 11.20 -3.37 5.79
C CYS A 203 11.98 -2.71 4.65
N ALA A 204 11.43 -1.64 4.10
CA ALA A 204 12.07 -0.91 3.02
C ALA A 204 11.90 0.60 3.23
N ALA A 205 12.97 1.36 3.02
CA ALA A 205 12.93 2.81 3.06
C ALA A 205 13.54 3.40 1.79
N VAL A 206 13.07 4.59 1.40
CA VAL A 206 13.56 5.30 0.21
C VAL A 206 13.43 6.81 0.38
N LEU A 207 14.39 7.55 -0.14
CA LEU A 207 14.30 9.01 -0.26
C LEU A 207 13.52 9.38 -1.53
N MET A 208 12.48 10.20 -1.39
CA MET A 208 11.88 10.95 -2.49
C MET A 208 12.20 12.44 -2.31
N THR A 209 12.71 13.10 -3.35
CA THR A 209 13.15 14.50 -3.27
C THR A 209 12.86 15.27 -4.55
N SER A 210 12.72 16.60 -4.41
CA SER A 210 12.73 17.52 -5.55
C SER A 210 14.11 18.07 -5.88
N LEU A 211 15.12 17.72 -5.09
CA LEU A 211 16.47 18.26 -5.20
C LEU A 211 17.41 17.28 -5.90
N ARG A 212 17.81 17.61 -7.11
CA ARG A 212 18.76 16.77 -7.87
C ARG A 212 20.10 16.61 -7.14
N SER A 213 20.46 17.56 -6.28
CA SER A 213 21.68 17.52 -5.46
C SER A 213 21.70 16.41 -4.40
N ASP A 214 20.53 15.89 -4.01
CA ASP A 214 20.43 14.81 -3.01
C ASP A 214 20.71 13.43 -3.62
N LEU A 215 21.03 13.35 -4.91
CA LEU A 215 21.05 12.12 -5.69
C LEU A 215 22.40 11.85 -6.32
N GLY A 216 22.74 10.57 -6.42
CA GLY A 216 23.88 10.09 -7.20
C GLY A 216 23.63 10.06 -8.72
N GLU A 217 24.37 9.19 -9.40
CA GLU A 217 24.23 8.95 -10.84
C GLU A 217 22.97 8.14 -11.18
N ASN A 218 22.43 8.36 -12.39
CA ASN A 218 21.28 7.64 -12.94
C ASN A 218 20.04 7.59 -12.00
N PRO A 219 19.54 8.74 -11.54
CA PRO A 219 18.36 8.77 -10.70
C PRO A 219 17.11 8.32 -11.46
N VAL A 220 16.16 7.82 -10.69
CA VAL A 220 14.84 7.47 -11.17
C VAL A 220 13.88 8.61 -10.87
N VAL A 221 13.01 8.93 -11.80
CA VAL A 221 11.96 9.95 -11.66
C VAL A 221 10.63 9.26 -11.46
N MET A 222 9.84 9.70 -10.49
CA MET A 222 8.43 9.37 -10.43
C MET A 222 7.65 10.39 -11.26
N GLU A 223 7.16 9.97 -12.42
CA GLU A 223 6.50 10.84 -13.37
C GLU A 223 5.02 11.04 -13.08
N GLY A 224 4.35 10.03 -12.54
CA GLY A 224 2.93 10.08 -12.20
C GLY A 224 2.51 8.98 -11.25
N GLY A 225 1.30 9.10 -10.72
CA GLY A 225 0.70 8.07 -9.88
C GLY A 225 -0.74 8.39 -9.52
N PHE A 226 -1.56 7.34 -9.51
CA PHE A 226 -2.98 7.45 -9.22
C PHE A 226 -3.47 6.32 -8.33
N ILE A 227 -4.39 6.63 -7.44
CA ILE A 227 -5.08 5.68 -6.57
C ILE A 227 -6.54 5.65 -7.03
N SER A 228 -7.11 4.45 -7.16
CA SER A 228 -8.53 4.25 -7.46
C SER A 228 -9.15 3.25 -6.50
N ASP A 229 -10.49 3.20 -6.49
CA ASP A 229 -11.24 2.22 -5.72
C ASP A 229 -12.22 1.46 -6.64
N ASP A 230 -12.37 0.14 -6.42
CA ASP A 230 -13.28 -0.72 -7.19
C ASP A 230 -14.74 -0.33 -6.97
N ALA A 231 -15.06 0.25 -5.82
CA ALA A 231 -16.43 0.60 -5.41
C ALA A 231 -17.41 -0.58 -5.57
N ASN A 232 -16.94 -1.81 -5.35
CA ASN A 232 -17.69 -3.04 -5.62
C ASN A 232 -17.72 -3.99 -4.42
N HIS A 233 -16.54 -4.41 -3.90
CA HIS A 233 -16.45 -5.37 -2.81
C HIS A 233 -15.20 -5.12 -1.96
N ILE A 234 -15.33 -5.23 -0.62
CA ILE A 234 -14.24 -4.90 0.31
C ILE A 234 -13.14 -5.98 0.43
N SER A 235 -13.42 -7.22 0.03
CA SER A 235 -12.46 -8.33 0.20
C SER A 235 -12.11 -9.08 -1.09
N GLY A 236 -12.73 -8.73 -2.20
CA GLY A 236 -12.44 -9.35 -3.50
C GLY A 236 -12.13 -8.30 -4.56
N PRO A 237 -11.21 -8.57 -5.49
CA PRO A 237 -10.89 -7.65 -6.57
C PRO A 237 -12.07 -7.52 -7.56
N SER A 238 -12.08 -6.42 -8.32
CA SER A 238 -12.98 -6.23 -9.46
C SER A 238 -12.91 -7.42 -10.43
N ARG A 239 -14.04 -7.82 -10.98
CA ARG A 239 -14.07 -8.91 -11.97
C ARG A 239 -13.64 -8.46 -13.37
N THR A 240 -13.72 -7.17 -13.64
CA THR A 240 -13.45 -6.57 -14.96
C THR A 240 -12.05 -6.01 -15.08
N GLY A 241 -11.42 -5.58 -13.96
CA GLY A 241 -10.15 -4.89 -13.92
C GLY A 241 -10.22 -3.43 -14.40
N GLU A 242 -11.42 -2.88 -14.58
CA GLU A 242 -11.62 -1.52 -15.09
C GLU A 242 -11.02 -0.46 -14.16
N GLU A 243 -11.18 -0.61 -12.86
CA GLU A 243 -10.74 0.39 -11.88
C GLU A 243 -9.21 0.43 -11.75
N LEU A 244 -8.55 -0.72 -11.77
CA LEU A 244 -7.08 -0.75 -11.87
C LEU A 244 -6.61 -0.19 -13.22
N ALA A 245 -7.33 -0.47 -14.32
CA ALA A 245 -7.02 0.13 -15.61
C ALA A 245 -7.21 1.66 -15.61
N ILE A 246 -8.18 2.18 -14.84
CA ILE A 246 -8.31 3.63 -14.59
C ILE A 246 -7.06 4.15 -13.89
N ALA A 247 -6.60 3.49 -12.81
CA ALA A 247 -5.39 3.90 -12.11
C ALA A 247 -4.17 3.94 -13.05
N ILE A 248 -3.99 2.91 -13.88
CA ILE A 248 -2.89 2.85 -14.87
C ILE A 248 -2.99 4.00 -15.86
N ARG A 249 -4.15 4.19 -16.49
CA ARG A 249 -4.34 5.25 -17.51
C ARG A 249 -4.15 6.64 -16.90
N ARG A 250 -4.69 6.90 -15.71
CA ARG A 250 -4.55 8.20 -15.03
C ARG A 250 -3.11 8.48 -14.61
N ALA A 251 -2.37 7.46 -14.16
CA ALA A 251 -0.95 7.60 -13.86
C ALA A 251 -0.13 7.91 -15.13
N MET A 252 -0.45 7.28 -16.25
CA MET A 252 0.17 7.56 -17.56
C MET A 252 -0.22 8.95 -18.09
N GLU A 253 -1.49 9.36 -17.95
CA GLU A 253 -1.96 10.70 -18.31
C GLU A 253 -1.23 11.80 -17.49
N GLU A 254 -1.09 11.61 -16.18
CA GLU A 254 -0.33 12.54 -15.32
C GLU A 254 1.13 12.63 -15.75
N SER A 255 1.69 11.51 -16.23
CA SER A 255 3.06 11.43 -16.77
C SER A 255 3.16 12.00 -18.20
N ALA A 256 2.05 12.28 -18.86
CA ALA A 256 1.94 12.58 -20.29
C ALA A 256 2.64 11.54 -21.18
N VAL A 257 2.45 10.26 -20.86
CA VAL A 257 3.12 9.11 -21.52
C VAL A 257 2.08 8.17 -22.10
N SER A 258 2.30 7.75 -23.34
CA SER A 258 1.47 6.72 -24.00
C SER A 258 1.97 5.30 -23.70
N ALA A 259 1.14 4.30 -23.97
CA ALA A 259 1.44 2.88 -23.72
C ALA A 259 2.71 2.41 -24.46
N GLU A 260 2.95 2.93 -25.67
CA GLU A 260 4.14 2.58 -26.48
C GLU A 260 5.45 2.95 -25.79
N ARG A 261 5.42 3.98 -24.93
CA ARG A 261 6.59 4.48 -24.20
C ARG A 261 6.81 3.80 -22.85
N ILE A 262 5.99 2.82 -22.48
CA ILE A 262 6.19 1.96 -21.33
C ILE A 262 7.05 0.76 -21.76
N GLY A 263 8.15 0.53 -21.04
CA GLY A 263 9.08 -0.57 -21.30
C GLY A 263 8.66 -1.87 -20.65
N PHE A 264 8.12 -1.81 -19.41
CA PHE A 264 7.63 -2.98 -18.67
C PHE A 264 6.58 -2.64 -17.62
N VAL A 265 5.93 -3.66 -17.10
CA VAL A 265 4.96 -3.57 -16.01
C VAL A 265 5.42 -4.45 -14.85
N ASN A 266 5.53 -3.88 -13.65
CA ASN A 266 5.67 -4.64 -12.41
C ASN A 266 4.31 -4.68 -11.72
N THR A 267 3.74 -5.87 -11.57
CA THR A 267 2.38 -6.04 -11.07
C THR A 267 2.32 -6.39 -9.58
N HIS A 268 1.14 -6.34 -9.01
CA HIS A 268 0.88 -6.88 -7.70
C HIS A 268 1.13 -8.39 -7.67
N GLY A 269 0.56 -9.14 -8.64
CA GLY A 269 0.89 -10.52 -8.96
C GLY A 269 1.02 -11.44 -7.74
N THR A 270 -0.11 -11.71 -7.05
CA THR A 270 -0.13 -12.43 -5.77
C THR A 270 -0.18 -13.95 -5.91
N ALA A 271 -0.31 -14.47 -7.12
CA ALA A 271 -0.59 -15.88 -7.41
C ALA A 271 -1.98 -16.37 -6.92
N THR A 272 -2.86 -15.46 -6.51
CA THR A 272 -4.26 -15.81 -6.26
C THR A 272 -5.02 -15.81 -7.58
N VAL A 273 -5.98 -16.74 -7.72
CA VAL A 273 -6.73 -16.92 -8.98
C VAL A 273 -7.40 -15.62 -9.41
N TYR A 274 -8.02 -14.91 -8.47
CA TYR A 274 -8.84 -13.74 -8.78
C TYR A 274 -8.01 -12.48 -9.04
N ASN A 275 -6.95 -12.23 -8.26
CA ASN A 275 -6.12 -11.04 -8.42
C ASN A 275 -5.36 -11.05 -9.75
N ASP A 276 -4.66 -12.14 -10.05
CA ASP A 276 -3.86 -12.23 -11.27
C ASP A 276 -4.76 -12.19 -12.54
N GLU A 277 -5.97 -12.76 -12.45
CA GLU A 277 -6.98 -12.64 -13.49
C GLU A 277 -7.43 -11.19 -13.68
N MET A 278 -7.73 -10.47 -12.60
CA MET A 278 -8.12 -9.06 -12.64
C MET A 278 -7.02 -8.19 -13.21
N GLU A 279 -5.77 -8.37 -12.75
CA GLU A 279 -4.63 -7.60 -13.23
C GLU A 279 -4.36 -7.84 -14.73
N SER A 280 -4.48 -9.09 -15.21
CA SER A 280 -4.32 -9.40 -16.63
C SER A 280 -5.30 -8.61 -17.52
N LYS A 281 -6.55 -8.50 -17.07
CA LYS A 281 -7.58 -7.67 -17.74
C LYS A 281 -7.24 -6.19 -17.68
N ALA A 282 -6.83 -5.68 -16.50
CA ALA A 282 -6.48 -4.28 -16.33
C ALA A 282 -5.31 -3.85 -17.22
N VAL A 283 -4.26 -4.66 -17.28
CA VAL A 283 -3.10 -4.45 -18.15
C VAL A 283 -3.52 -4.44 -19.62
N SER A 284 -4.42 -5.35 -20.01
CA SER A 284 -4.98 -5.40 -21.36
C SER A 284 -5.81 -4.16 -21.68
N LEU A 285 -6.71 -3.76 -20.79
CA LEU A 285 -7.53 -2.54 -20.93
C LEU A 285 -6.69 -1.25 -21.00
N ALA A 286 -5.53 -1.26 -20.37
CA ALA A 286 -4.58 -0.14 -20.42
C ALA A 286 -3.67 -0.15 -21.67
N GLY A 287 -3.79 -1.16 -22.54
CA GLY A 287 -2.98 -1.27 -23.76
C GLY A 287 -1.53 -1.71 -23.51
N LEU A 288 -1.28 -2.47 -22.45
CA LEU A 288 0.07 -2.87 -22.01
C LEU A 288 0.32 -4.39 -22.12
N SER A 289 -0.55 -5.15 -22.80
CA SER A 289 -0.44 -6.62 -22.90
C SER A 289 0.82 -7.13 -23.61
N ASP A 290 1.42 -6.31 -24.46
CA ASP A 290 2.64 -6.61 -25.22
C ASP A 290 3.92 -6.32 -24.44
N LYS A 291 3.82 -5.74 -23.23
CA LYS A 291 4.98 -5.35 -22.44
C LYS A 291 5.49 -6.52 -21.59
N PRO A 292 6.83 -6.64 -21.42
CA PRO A 292 7.39 -7.50 -20.37
C PRO A 292 6.72 -7.21 -19.03
N LEU A 293 6.38 -8.27 -18.30
CA LEU A 293 5.67 -8.16 -17.04
C LEU A 293 6.27 -9.11 -15.99
N ASN A 294 6.40 -8.63 -14.76
CA ASN A 294 6.84 -9.48 -13.66
C ASN A 294 6.11 -9.20 -12.34
N SER A 295 6.26 -10.16 -11.42
CA SER A 295 6.01 -10.03 -9.99
C SER A 295 7.13 -10.72 -9.22
N ILE A 296 7.59 -10.08 -8.13
CA ILE A 296 8.64 -10.64 -7.29
C ILE A 296 8.12 -11.45 -6.09
N LYS A 297 6.81 -11.60 -5.96
CA LYS A 297 6.20 -12.28 -4.79
C LYS A 297 6.53 -13.75 -4.70
N GLY A 298 6.81 -14.41 -5.82
CA GLY A 298 7.33 -15.80 -5.80
C GLY A 298 8.71 -15.94 -5.15
N TYR A 299 9.44 -14.84 -4.95
CA TYR A 299 10.75 -14.83 -4.30
C TYR A 299 10.68 -14.64 -2.79
N ILE A 300 9.90 -13.68 -2.32
CA ILE A 300 9.92 -13.20 -0.93
C ILE A 300 8.56 -13.23 -0.24
N GLY A 301 7.49 -13.61 -0.96
CA GLY A 301 6.12 -13.53 -0.49
C GLY A 301 5.52 -12.13 -0.63
N HIS A 302 4.27 -12.02 -0.20
CA HIS A 302 3.55 -10.76 -0.14
C HIS A 302 3.88 -10.02 1.16
N THR A 303 4.60 -8.92 1.07
CA THR A 303 5.13 -8.16 2.20
C THR A 303 4.20 -7.03 2.66
N LEU A 304 2.91 -7.19 2.43
CA LEU A 304 1.82 -6.36 2.94
C LEU A 304 2.02 -4.86 2.66
N GLY A 305 2.01 -3.99 3.66
CA GLY A 305 2.19 -2.55 3.52
C GLY A 305 3.59 -2.12 3.05
N ALA A 306 4.60 -2.97 3.22
CA ALA A 306 5.93 -2.73 2.67
C ALA A 306 6.03 -3.06 1.18
N SER A 307 5.11 -3.90 0.65
CA SER A 307 5.21 -4.50 -0.70
C SER A 307 5.43 -3.45 -1.80
N GLY A 308 4.65 -2.36 -1.79
CA GLY A 308 4.77 -1.31 -2.80
C GLY A 308 6.13 -0.63 -2.82
N ILE A 309 6.77 -0.44 -1.66
CA ILE A 309 8.11 0.18 -1.57
C ILE A 309 9.17 -0.80 -2.07
N VAL A 310 9.09 -2.06 -1.65
CA VAL A 310 10.00 -3.12 -2.13
C VAL A 310 9.93 -3.25 -3.65
N ASP A 311 8.73 -3.37 -4.20
CA ASP A 311 8.50 -3.49 -5.63
C ASP A 311 9.03 -2.26 -6.40
N LEU A 312 8.85 -1.03 -5.88
CA LEU A 312 9.35 0.20 -6.51
C LEU A 312 10.88 0.33 -6.45
N LEU A 313 11.52 -0.15 -5.38
CA LEU A 313 12.98 -0.25 -5.32
C LEU A 313 13.51 -1.27 -6.33
N VAL A 314 12.81 -2.38 -6.52
CA VAL A 314 13.14 -3.39 -7.56
C VAL A 314 12.95 -2.78 -8.94
N CYS A 315 11.84 -2.08 -9.22
CA CYS A 315 11.64 -1.37 -10.48
C CYS A 315 12.76 -0.36 -10.78
N ALA A 316 13.20 0.39 -9.77
CA ALA A 316 14.30 1.33 -9.93
C ALA A 316 15.61 0.64 -10.31
N GLU A 317 15.88 -0.54 -9.74
CA GLU A 317 17.04 -1.35 -10.09
C GLU A 317 16.91 -1.98 -11.48
N GLU A 318 15.73 -2.50 -11.85
CA GLU A 318 15.43 -3.04 -13.17
C GLU A 318 15.60 -1.97 -14.27
N LEU A 319 15.13 -0.74 -14.02
CA LEU A 319 15.33 0.38 -14.93
C LEU A 319 16.82 0.67 -15.18
N ARG A 320 17.66 0.62 -14.14
CA ARG A 320 19.12 0.83 -14.26
C ARG A 320 19.82 -0.33 -14.99
N ARG A 321 19.32 -1.56 -14.80
CA ARG A 321 19.90 -2.77 -15.41
C ARG A 321 19.48 -2.99 -16.86
N GLY A 322 18.37 -2.40 -17.32
CA GLY A 322 17.84 -2.59 -18.67
C GLY A 322 17.11 -3.92 -18.89
N TRP A 323 16.76 -4.63 -17.83
CA TRP A 323 16.01 -5.90 -17.86
C TRP A 323 15.23 -6.12 -16.56
N ILE A 324 14.15 -6.93 -16.63
CA ILE A 324 13.33 -7.28 -15.49
C ILE A 324 13.64 -8.69 -14.97
N TYR A 325 13.46 -8.86 -13.66
CA TYR A 325 13.59 -10.18 -13.04
C TYR A 325 12.53 -11.15 -13.57
N PRO A 326 12.88 -12.47 -13.67
CA PRO A 326 11.89 -13.51 -13.93
C PRO A 326 10.80 -13.50 -12.88
N THR A 327 9.59 -13.96 -13.23
CA THR A 327 8.58 -14.27 -12.23
C THR A 327 8.83 -15.68 -11.69
N ALA A 328 9.28 -15.78 -10.43
CA ALA A 328 9.58 -17.06 -9.82
C ALA A 328 8.33 -17.97 -9.77
N GLY A 329 8.52 -19.25 -10.09
CA GLY A 329 7.44 -20.24 -10.12
C GLY A 329 6.58 -20.25 -11.38
N PHE A 330 6.72 -19.26 -12.28
CA PHE A 330 5.97 -19.24 -13.54
C PHE A 330 6.50 -20.29 -14.53
N SER A 331 5.59 -21.04 -15.14
CA SER A 331 5.88 -22.03 -16.18
C SER A 331 4.95 -21.94 -17.39
N SER A 332 3.67 -21.66 -17.16
CA SER A 332 2.67 -21.55 -18.21
C SER A 332 1.56 -20.55 -17.83
N PRO A 333 1.01 -19.78 -18.79
CA PRO A 333 0.02 -18.76 -18.48
C PRO A 333 -1.30 -19.37 -17.98
N GLY A 334 -1.84 -18.80 -16.90
CA GLY A 334 -3.07 -19.24 -16.25
C GLY A 334 -4.13 -18.16 -16.14
N VAL A 335 -4.02 -17.07 -16.91
CA VAL A 335 -4.97 -15.95 -16.93
C VAL A 335 -5.62 -15.81 -18.31
N SER A 336 -6.81 -15.19 -18.35
CA SER A 336 -7.60 -15.12 -19.60
C SER A 336 -7.09 -14.11 -20.62
N CYS A 337 -6.46 -13.02 -20.16
CA CYS A 337 -5.86 -12.03 -21.04
C CYS A 337 -4.35 -12.29 -21.19
N PRO A 338 -3.76 -12.06 -22.37
CA PRO A 338 -2.33 -12.25 -22.58
C PRO A 338 -1.53 -11.25 -21.73
N VAL A 339 -0.44 -11.75 -21.12
CA VAL A 339 0.50 -10.96 -20.32
C VAL A 339 1.93 -11.39 -20.62
N GLY A 340 2.85 -10.44 -20.63
CA GLY A 340 4.27 -10.66 -20.95
C GLY A 340 5.10 -11.27 -19.82
N VAL A 341 4.55 -12.23 -19.05
CA VAL A 341 5.26 -12.91 -17.95
C VAL A 341 6.24 -13.95 -18.47
N SER A 342 7.39 -14.08 -17.81
CA SER A 342 8.42 -15.05 -18.18
C SER A 342 9.15 -15.63 -16.98
N ALA A 343 9.57 -16.88 -17.10
CA ALA A 343 10.52 -17.55 -16.19
C ALA A 343 11.99 -17.18 -16.47
N ALA A 344 12.26 -16.35 -17.45
CA ALA A 344 13.57 -15.84 -17.81
C ALA A 344 13.62 -14.31 -17.70
N ARG A 345 14.82 -13.76 -17.56
CA ARG A 345 15.05 -12.31 -17.65
C ARG A 345 14.57 -11.78 -19.00
N GLN A 346 13.90 -10.63 -18.99
CA GLN A 346 13.42 -9.97 -20.20
C GLN A 346 14.01 -8.56 -20.27
N ALA A 347 14.58 -8.23 -21.43
CA ALA A 347 14.96 -6.85 -21.74
C ALA A 347 13.71 -6.04 -22.13
N PHE A 348 13.80 -4.73 -22.00
CA PHE A 348 12.77 -3.79 -22.42
C PHE A 348 13.35 -2.70 -23.32
N SER A 349 12.48 -2.07 -24.11
CA SER A 349 12.89 -1.10 -25.13
C SER A 349 13.03 0.34 -24.61
N THR A 350 12.37 0.67 -23.50
CA THR A 350 12.29 2.03 -22.97
C THR A 350 12.46 1.97 -21.45
N ALA A 351 13.36 2.79 -20.90
CA ALA A 351 13.64 2.80 -19.46
C ALA A 351 12.55 3.54 -18.66
N ARG A 352 11.31 3.07 -18.81
CA ARG A 352 10.10 3.53 -18.13
C ARG A 352 9.21 2.35 -17.77
N CYS A 353 8.62 2.36 -16.59
CA CYS A 353 7.72 1.29 -16.16
C CYS A 353 6.45 1.81 -15.51
N VAL A 354 5.46 0.92 -15.45
CA VAL A 354 4.28 1.05 -14.61
C VAL A 354 4.37 0.01 -13.49
N LYS A 355 4.24 0.45 -12.24
CA LYS A 355 4.03 -0.42 -11.08
C LYS A 355 2.56 -0.38 -10.68
N THR A 356 1.93 -1.56 -10.52
CA THR A 356 0.54 -1.67 -10.04
C THR A 356 0.47 -2.41 -8.70
N ALA A 357 -0.51 -2.04 -7.88
CA ALA A 357 -0.88 -2.83 -6.71
C ALA A 357 -2.37 -2.73 -6.44
N SER A 358 -2.93 -3.80 -5.87
CA SER A 358 -4.34 -3.88 -5.46
C SER A 358 -4.43 -4.43 -4.04
N GLY A 359 -5.48 -4.07 -3.29
CA GLY A 359 -5.62 -4.44 -1.89
C GLY A 359 -7.05 -4.63 -1.44
N PHE A 360 -7.23 -5.23 -0.27
CA PHE A 360 -8.50 -5.26 0.42
C PHE A 360 -9.04 -3.84 0.62
N GLY A 361 -10.36 -3.70 0.63
CA GLY A 361 -11.05 -2.40 0.60
C GLY A 361 -11.42 -1.98 -0.83
N GLY A 362 -10.99 -2.73 -1.87
CA GLY A 362 -11.20 -2.40 -3.28
C GLY A 362 -10.19 -1.37 -3.82
N CYS A 363 -9.15 -1.06 -3.07
CA CYS A 363 -8.19 -0.03 -3.43
C CYS A 363 -7.14 -0.53 -4.44
N ASN A 364 -6.81 0.32 -5.42
CA ASN A 364 -5.82 0.08 -6.45
C ASN A 364 -4.87 1.28 -6.56
N VAL A 365 -3.65 1.04 -7.02
CA VAL A 365 -2.68 2.10 -7.29
C VAL A 365 -1.83 1.77 -8.50
N ALA A 366 -1.51 2.78 -9.28
CA ALA A 366 -0.50 2.71 -10.33
C ALA A 366 0.50 3.86 -10.19
N VAL A 367 1.78 3.57 -10.41
CA VAL A 367 2.90 4.52 -10.36
C VAL A 367 3.72 4.38 -11.64
N VAL A 368 4.09 5.50 -12.26
CA VAL A 368 4.97 5.55 -13.42
C VAL A 368 6.35 6.02 -12.99
N LEU A 369 7.36 5.20 -13.25
CA LEU A 369 8.77 5.51 -13.05
C LEU A 369 9.52 5.55 -14.37
N ALA A 370 10.55 6.39 -14.44
CA ALA A 370 11.49 6.44 -15.57
C ALA A 370 12.92 6.73 -15.08
N LEU A 371 13.94 6.29 -15.82
CA LEU A 371 15.26 6.87 -15.68
C LEU A 371 15.23 8.35 -16.05
N GLU A 372 16.03 9.18 -15.41
CA GLU A 372 16.12 10.62 -15.70
C GLU A 372 16.42 10.89 -17.18
N SER A 373 17.21 10.02 -17.83
CA SER A 373 17.52 10.10 -19.27
C SER A 373 16.31 9.96 -20.19
N GLU A 374 15.26 9.28 -19.71
CA GLU A 374 13.99 9.09 -20.44
C GLU A 374 12.92 10.11 -20.04
N HIS A 375 13.19 10.87 -18.96
CA HIS A 375 12.27 11.86 -18.46
C HIS A 375 12.29 13.10 -19.35
N GLU A 376 11.19 13.33 -20.08
CA GLU A 376 11.00 14.56 -20.85
C GLU A 376 10.42 15.64 -19.94
N LYS A 377 11.09 16.77 -19.83
CA LYS A 377 10.52 17.99 -19.26
C LYS A 377 9.42 18.47 -20.20
N ILE A 378 8.19 18.09 -19.91
CA ILE A 378 7.04 18.55 -20.68
C ILE A 378 6.75 19.97 -20.19
N ALA A 379 7.04 20.95 -21.05
CA ALA A 379 6.62 22.32 -20.83
C ALA A 379 5.09 22.37 -20.70
N GLY A 380 4.58 22.90 -19.58
CA GLY A 380 3.15 23.08 -19.39
C GLY A 380 2.41 21.88 -18.77
N ARG A 381 3.06 20.96 -18.05
CA ARG A 381 2.36 20.01 -17.17
C ARG A 381 1.43 20.79 -16.24
N LYS A 382 0.15 20.82 -16.58
CA LYS A 382 -0.87 21.30 -15.64
C LYS A 382 -0.95 20.26 -14.54
N HIS A 383 -0.27 20.50 -13.42
CA HIS A 383 -0.56 19.76 -12.21
C HIS A 383 -2.05 19.93 -11.93
N ILE A 384 -2.76 18.81 -11.89
CA ILE A 384 -4.22 18.74 -11.74
C ILE A 384 -4.67 19.20 -10.33
N TYR A 385 -3.77 19.74 -9.55
CA TYR A 385 -4.10 20.34 -8.27
C TYR A 385 -4.66 21.75 -8.48
N ASN A 386 -5.90 21.83 -8.98
CA ASN A 386 -6.69 23.03 -8.79
C ASN A 386 -6.92 23.17 -7.28
N LYS A 387 -6.30 24.18 -6.68
CA LYS A 387 -6.81 24.77 -5.45
C LYS A 387 -8.17 25.40 -5.78
N LYS A 388 -9.20 24.60 -5.98
CA LYS A 388 -10.55 25.07 -5.76
C LYS A 388 -10.73 25.05 -4.25
N ASP A 389 -11.25 26.16 -3.74
CA ASP A 389 -11.54 26.37 -2.34
C ASP A 389 -12.12 25.11 -1.72
N ILE A 390 -11.41 24.56 -0.72
CA ILE A 390 -11.93 23.49 0.10
C ILE A 390 -13.12 24.10 0.82
N ALA A 391 -14.34 23.74 0.43
CA ALA A 391 -15.50 24.00 1.24
C ALA A 391 -15.34 23.15 2.51
N VAL A 392 -14.85 23.75 3.58
CA VAL A 392 -14.90 23.15 4.92
C VAL A 392 -16.37 23.19 5.30
N SER A 393 -16.99 22.02 5.42
CA SER A 393 -18.30 21.90 6.06
C SER A 393 -18.08 22.11 7.56
N ASP A 394 -18.60 23.20 8.12
CA ASP A 394 -18.68 23.43 9.56
C ASP A 394 -19.78 22.56 10.21
N GLY A 395 -19.85 21.28 9.82
CA GLY A 395 -20.80 20.34 10.41
C GLY A 395 -20.53 20.19 11.90
N GLU A 396 -21.60 20.17 12.71
CA GLU A 396 -21.52 19.84 14.12
C GLU A 396 -20.77 18.50 14.30
N PRO A 397 -19.76 18.44 15.18
CA PRO A 397 -19.02 17.20 15.42
C PRO A 397 -19.97 16.12 15.96
N LEU A 398 -19.80 14.90 15.49
CA LEU A 398 -20.44 13.74 16.07
C LEU A 398 -19.70 13.41 17.38
N VAL A 399 -20.35 13.66 18.50
CA VAL A 399 -19.79 13.38 19.84
C VAL A 399 -20.61 12.30 20.51
N HIS A 400 -19.93 11.29 21.05
CA HIS A 400 -20.49 10.27 21.94
C HIS A 400 -19.51 10.04 23.08
N GLU A 401 -20.01 10.07 24.30
CA GLU A 401 -19.22 9.81 25.52
C GLU A 401 -19.95 8.77 26.37
N GLY A 402 -19.19 7.83 26.93
CA GLY A 402 -19.69 6.80 27.83
C GLY A 402 -20.26 5.56 27.14
N GLU A 403 -21.20 4.89 27.83
CA GLU A 403 -21.82 3.64 27.38
C GLU A 403 -22.93 3.89 26.32
N GLY A 404 -23.36 2.82 25.62
CA GLY A 404 -24.47 2.88 24.68
C GLY A 404 -24.10 3.32 23.26
N PHE A 405 -22.86 3.13 22.84
CA PHE A 405 -22.39 3.48 21.49
C PHE A 405 -23.28 2.89 20.37
N GLU A 406 -23.66 1.62 20.47
CA GLU A 406 -24.49 0.94 19.46
C GLU A 406 -25.88 1.60 19.30
N GLU A 407 -26.52 1.99 20.39
CA GLU A 407 -27.82 2.66 20.35
C GLU A 407 -27.68 4.05 19.75
N TRP A 408 -26.65 4.78 20.18
CA TRP A 408 -26.35 6.12 19.69
C TRP A 408 -26.06 6.12 18.18
N ILE A 409 -25.16 5.25 17.69
CA ILE A 409 -24.77 5.25 16.27
C ILE A 409 -25.91 4.78 15.36
N ARG A 410 -26.79 3.88 15.84
CA ARG A 410 -28.01 3.48 15.15
C ARG A 410 -29.00 4.64 15.04
N ALA A 411 -29.18 5.41 16.11
CA ALA A 411 -30.04 6.61 16.07
C ALA A 411 -29.50 7.63 15.05
N GLN A 412 -28.17 7.86 15.01
CA GLN A 412 -27.55 8.72 14.01
C GLN A 412 -27.76 8.20 12.58
N TYR A 413 -27.61 6.88 12.37
CA TYR A 413 -27.86 6.25 11.09
C TYR A 413 -29.31 6.40 10.63
N HIS A 414 -30.30 6.14 11.50
CA HIS A 414 -31.72 6.35 11.20
C HIS A 414 -32.04 7.81 10.85
N GLY A 415 -31.33 8.75 11.47
CA GLY A 415 -31.43 10.18 11.17
C GLY A 415 -31.02 10.57 9.74
N LEU A 416 -30.24 9.72 9.05
CA LEU A 416 -29.90 9.94 7.64
C LEU A 416 -31.07 9.64 6.68
N GLY A 417 -32.10 8.91 7.13
CA GLY A 417 -33.25 8.53 6.30
C GLY A 417 -32.89 7.51 5.20
N GLU A 418 -31.76 6.82 5.31
CA GLU A 418 -31.28 5.86 4.34
C GLU A 418 -31.53 4.41 4.79
N ALA A 419 -31.64 3.49 3.81
CA ALA A 419 -31.70 2.05 4.06
C ALA A 419 -30.46 1.37 3.49
N TYR A 420 -29.51 1.01 4.36
CA TYR A 420 -28.31 0.26 4.01
C TYR A 420 -28.09 -0.90 5.01
N PRO A 421 -28.69 -2.08 4.77
CA PRO A 421 -28.65 -3.18 5.73
C PRO A 421 -27.24 -3.67 6.11
N LYS A 422 -26.23 -3.43 5.25
CA LYS A 422 -24.84 -3.77 5.52
C LYS A 422 -24.27 -2.98 6.70
N PHE A 423 -24.81 -1.80 7.01
CA PHE A 423 -24.44 -0.96 8.14
C PHE A 423 -24.34 -1.73 9.46
N TYR A 424 -25.30 -2.63 9.72
CA TYR A 424 -25.34 -3.43 10.95
C TYR A 424 -24.25 -4.50 11.08
N LYS A 425 -23.49 -4.74 10.01
CA LYS A 425 -22.38 -5.71 9.97
C LYS A 425 -21.01 -5.04 9.97
N MET A 426 -20.98 -3.71 9.87
CA MET A 426 -19.75 -2.91 9.86
C MET A 426 -19.09 -2.87 11.24
N SER A 427 -17.77 -2.63 11.28
CA SER A 427 -17.06 -2.27 12.50
C SER A 427 -17.51 -0.91 13.04
N ASP A 428 -17.14 -0.57 14.25
CA ASP A 428 -17.51 0.71 14.85
C ASP A 428 -16.88 1.89 14.11
N LEU A 429 -15.61 1.75 13.67
CA LEU A 429 -14.95 2.73 12.81
C LEU A 429 -15.75 2.98 11.52
N ASP A 430 -16.17 1.90 10.85
CA ASP A 430 -16.92 1.98 9.60
C ASP A 430 -18.29 2.62 9.78
N LYS A 431 -19.00 2.29 10.87
CA LYS A 431 -20.28 2.90 11.22
C LYS A 431 -20.16 4.41 11.44
N VAL A 432 -19.12 4.84 12.19
CA VAL A 432 -18.87 6.28 12.42
C VAL A 432 -18.54 6.98 11.11
N ALA A 433 -17.64 6.40 10.29
CA ALA A 433 -17.28 6.96 8.99
C ALA A 433 -18.50 7.07 8.06
N TYR A 434 -19.36 6.05 8.05
CA TYR A 434 -20.60 6.04 7.26
C TYR A 434 -21.55 7.18 7.65
N VAL A 435 -21.82 7.32 8.95
CA VAL A 435 -22.71 8.38 9.45
C VAL A 435 -22.11 9.77 9.22
N ALA A 436 -20.80 9.94 9.48
CA ALA A 436 -20.12 11.22 9.25
C ALA A 436 -20.16 11.64 7.77
N CYS A 437 -19.88 10.70 6.86
CA CYS A 437 -19.96 10.93 5.42
C CYS A 437 -21.39 11.28 4.98
N GLY A 438 -22.39 10.54 5.45
CA GLY A 438 -23.81 10.81 5.14
C GLY A 438 -24.25 12.21 5.58
N LYS A 439 -23.85 12.65 6.78
CA LYS A 439 -24.11 14.02 7.26
C LYS A 439 -23.36 15.08 6.45
N LEU A 440 -22.09 14.83 6.11
CA LEU A 440 -21.28 15.74 5.30
C LEU A 440 -21.89 15.94 3.91
N LEU A 441 -22.36 14.87 3.29
CA LEU A 441 -22.98 14.92 1.98
C LEU A 441 -24.38 15.56 2.01
N ALA A 442 -25.10 15.49 3.14
CA ALA A 442 -26.42 16.06 3.34
C ALA A 442 -27.40 15.76 2.17
N GLY A 443 -27.39 14.53 1.68
CA GLY A 443 -28.21 14.07 0.54
C GLY A 443 -27.66 14.45 -0.85
N ARG A 444 -26.52 15.14 -0.95
CA ARG A 444 -25.86 15.42 -2.24
C ARG A 444 -25.30 14.16 -2.85
N LYS A 445 -25.42 14.03 -4.16
CA LYS A 445 -24.77 12.99 -4.96
C LYS A 445 -23.63 13.61 -5.76
N LEU A 446 -22.40 13.48 -5.27
CA LEU A 446 -21.22 14.05 -5.92
C LEU A 446 -21.00 13.51 -7.34
N SER A 447 -21.47 12.29 -7.64
CA SER A 447 -21.46 11.70 -8.99
C SER A 447 -22.29 12.50 -10.02
N ASP A 448 -23.21 13.35 -9.58
CA ASP A 448 -23.98 14.24 -10.46
C ASP A 448 -23.19 15.54 -10.78
N GLU A 449 -22.13 15.83 -10.02
CA GLU A 449 -21.33 17.06 -10.11
C GLU A 449 -19.95 16.83 -10.76
N CYS A 450 -19.39 15.63 -10.63
CA CYS A 450 -18.07 15.27 -11.18
C CYS A 450 -17.99 13.76 -11.45
N ARG A 451 -16.97 13.36 -12.22
CA ARG A 451 -16.76 11.92 -12.50
C ARG A 451 -16.37 11.18 -11.24
N ALA A 452 -16.78 9.92 -11.13
CA ALA A 452 -16.53 9.08 -9.97
C ALA A 452 -15.03 8.95 -9.63
N GLU A 453 -14.17 8.90 -10.64
CA GLU A 453 -12.73 8.82 -10.51
C GLU A 453 -12.05 10.17 -10.14
N ASP A 454 -12.78 11.27 -10.14
CA ASP A 454 -12.29 12.59 -9.70
C ASP A 454 -12.69 12.89 -8.23
N ILE A 455 -13.38 11.95 -7.57
CA ILE A 455 -13.80 12.05 -6.17
C ILE A 455 -12.84 11.22 -5.32
N ALA A 456 -11.98 11.87 -4.55
CA ALA A 456 -11.07 11.21 -3.62
C ALA A 456 -11.63 11.24 -2.19
N LEU A 457 -11.53 10.11 -1.49
CA LEU A 457 -11.89 9.98 -0.09
C LEU A 457 -10.63 9.81 0.76
N VAL A 458 -10.47 10.67 1.77
CA VAL A 458 -9.36 10.58 2.72
C VAL A 458 -9.93 10.49 4.13
N LEU A 459 -9.62 9.42 4.83
CA LEU A 459 -9.96 9.22 6.22
C LEU A 459 -8.71 9.38 7.10
N ALA A 460 -8.85 10.07 8.22
CA ALA A 460 -7.82 10.14 9.25
C ALA A 460 -8.45 9.81 10.61
N ASN A 461 -7.77 8.97 11.38
CA ASN A 461 -8.18 8.65 12.74
C ASN A 461 -6.95 8.42 13.64
N ARG A 462 -7.18 8.29 14.95
CA ARG A 462 -6.11 8.10 15.94
C ARG A 462 -5.83 6.64 16.28
N SER A 463 -6.83 5.79 16.21
CA SER A 463 -6.82 4.42 16.77
C SER A 463 -6.78 3.34 15.70
N SER A 464 -6.71 3.71 14.40
CA SER A 464 -6.82 2.76 13.30
C SER A 464 -8.15 1.99 13.39
N SER A 465 -8.13 0.68 13.17
CA SER A 465 -9.26 -0.26 13.25
C SER A 465 -9.24 -1.07 14.55
N LEU A 466 -8.89 -0.43 15.66
CA LEU A 466 -8.63 -1.11 16.95
C LEU A 466 -9.79 -1.96 17.45
N ASP A 467 -11.03 -1.51 17.24
CA ASP A 467 -12.26 -2.27 17.59
C ASP A 467 -12.29 -3.64 16.91
N ALA A 468 -12.07 -3.66 15.60
CA ALA A 468 -11.99 -4.88 14.79
C ALA A 468 -10.74 -5.72 15.12
N ASP A 469 -9.61 -5.06 15.39
CA ASP A 469 -8.36 -5.71 15.78
C ASP A 469 -8.53 -6.50 17.08
N LEU A 470 -9.14 -5.88 18.08
CA LEU A 470 -9.45 -6.56 19.35
C LEU A 470 -10.41 -7.72 19.19
N HIS A 471 -11.44 -7.54 18.35
CA HIS A 471 -12.38 -8.62 18.06
C HIS A 471 -11.67 -9.81 17.39
N HIS A 472 -10.82 -9.55 16.41
CA HIS A 472 -10.04 -10.60 15.73
C HIS A 472 -9.08 -11.29 16.69
N GLN A 473 -8.34 -10.55 17.51
CA GLN A 473 -7.40 -11.11 18.49
C GLN A 473 -8.10 -11.97 19.53
N ARG A 474 -9.27 -11.53 20.05
CA ARG A 474 -10.08 -12.32 20.99
C ARG A 474 -10.53 -13.65 20.38
N ASN A 475 -10.95 -13.66 19.12
CA ASN A 475 -11.35 -14.89 18.43
C ASN A 475 -10.19 -15.89 18.29
N ILE A 476 -8.96 -15.39 18.11
CA ILE A 476 -7.76 -16.23 18.09
C ILE A 476 -7.51 -16.81 19.47
N GLU A 477 -7.52 -15.99 20.52
CA GLU A 477 -7.22 -16.39 21.90
C GLU A 477 -8.28 -17.30 22.52
N SER A 478 -9.56 -17.14 22.16
CA SER A 478 -10.63 -18.03 22.61
C SER A 478 -10.65 -19.39 21.93
N GLY A 479 -9.91 -19.53 20.81
CA GLY A 479 -9.95 -20.74 20.00
C GLY A 479 -11.14 -20.82 19.04
N ASP A 480 -11.95 -19.75 18.91
CA ASP A 480 -13.04 -19.67 17.93
C ASP A 480 -12.51 -19.59 16.48
N GLY A 481 -11.23 -19.25 16.35
CA GLY A 481 -10.54 -19.13 15.08
C GLY A 481 -10.81 -17.82 14.35
N ALA A 482 -9.98 -17.55 13.35
CA ALA A 482 -10.08 -16.32 12.55
C ALA A 482 -11.28 -16.35 11.61
N SER A 483 -12.04 -15.26 11.57
CA SER A 483 -13.17 -15.05 10.64
C SER A 483 -12.79 -14.10 9.52
N PRO A 484 -12.99 -14.47 8.23
CA PRO A 484 -12.75 -13.56 7.10
C PRO A 484 -13.54 -12.26 7.22
N ALA A 485 -14.76 -12.34 7.72
CA ALA A 485 -15.65 -11.18 7.89
C ALA A 485 -15.13 -10.20 8.94
N VAL A 486 -14.49 -10.69 10.02
CA VAL A 486 -13.88 -9.83 11.03
C VAL A 486 -12.54 -9.32 10.56
N PHE A 487 -11.70 -10.19 9.99
CA PHE A 487 -10.34 -9.83 9.58
C PHE A 487 -10.32 -8.71 8.53
N VAL A 488 -11.26 -8.66 7.59
CA VAL A 488 -11.29 -7.59 6.58
C VAL A 488 -11.47 -6.21 7.23
N TYR A 489 -12.28 -6.13 8.28
CA TYR A 489 -12.50 -4.87 9.01
C TYR A 489 -11.32 -4.47 9.92
N THR A 490 -10.36 -5.34 10.13
CA THR A 490 -9.11 -4.95 10.79
C THR A 490 -8.26 -4.00 9.94
N LEU A 491 -8.58 -3.79 8.69
CA LEU A 491 -7.87 -2.88 7.78
C LEU A 491 -8.58 -1.52 7.77
N PRO A 492 -7.93 -0.43 8.23
CA PRO A 492 -8.60 0.86 8.43
C PRO A 492 -9.11 1.52 7.14
N ASN A 493 -8.54 1.15 6.00
CA ASN A 493 -9.01 1.63 4.69
C ASN A 493 -10.34 1.00 4.24
N VAL A 494 -10.79 -0.08 4.88
CA VAL A 494 -12.07 -0.70 4.56
C VAL A 494 -13.23 0.26 4.82
N ALA A 495 -13.13 1.12 5.82
CA ALA A 495 -14.09 2.20 6.03
C ALA A 495 -14.23 3.12 4.80
N ALA A 496 -13.11 3.46 4.14
CA ALA A 496 -13.16 4.20 2.88
C ALA A 496 -13.79 3.36 1.75
N GLY A 497 -13.42 2.07 1.65
CA GLY A 497 -13.99 1.15 0.65
C GLY A 497 -15.51 0.99 0.78
N GLU A 498 -16.03 0.88 2.02
CA GLU A 498 -17.49 0.84 2.26
C GLU A 498 -18.19 2.13 1.77
N LEU A 499 -17.58 3.29 1.99
CA LEU A 499 -18.10 4.55 1.50
C LEU A 499 -18.02 4.66 -0.03
N CYS A 500 -16.92 4.19 -0.63
CA CYS A 500 -16.76 4.10 -2.08
C CYS A 500 -17.85 3.23 -2.71
N ILE A 501 -18.13 2.06 -2.12
CA ILE A 501 -19.23 1.18 -2.57
C ILE A 501 -20.58 1.87 -2.45
N ARG A 502 -20.83 2.55 -1.33
CA ARG A 502 -22.12 3.20 -1.06
C ARG A 502 -22.40 4.36 -1.98
N HIS A 503 -21.39 5.18 -2.27
CA HIS A 503 -21.56 6.43 -2.99
C HIS A 503 -21.01 6.39 -4.44
N GLY A 504 -20.39 5.27 -4.85
CA GLY A 504 -19.83 5.11 -6.18
C GLY A 504 -18.55 5.93 -6.43
N PHE A 505 -17.78 6.24 -5.38
CA PHE A 505 -16.52 6.97 -5.52
C PHE A 505 -15.41 6.03 -6.04
N LYS A 506 -14.60 6.49 -6.99
CA LYS A 506 -13.57 5.66 -7.65
C LYS A 506 -12.17 6.31 -7.71
N GLY A 507 -11.97 7.48 -7.10
CA GLY A 507 -10.71 8.23 -7.08
C GLY A 507 -9.97 8.23 -5.74
#